data_72c229e3f793419b92864856ebfbf229
#
_entry.id   72c229e3f793419b92864856ebfbf229
#
_cell.length_a   1.000
_cell.length_b   1.000
_cell.length_c   1.000
_cell.angle_alpha   90.00
_cell.angle_beta   90.00
_cell.angle_gamma   90.00
#
_symmetry.space_group_name_H-M   'P 1'
#
loop_
_entity.id
_entity.type
_entity.pdbx_description
1 polymer ?
#
loop_
_entity_poly.entity_id
_entity_poly.type
_entity_poly.pdbx_seq_one_letter_code
_entity_poly.pdbx_strand_id
1 'polypeptide(L)'
;MIANWGNPIDRVVSDFTAGATEEMIVEKGDDHDYLFVEGQGAITHPAYSAVTLGILHGSMPDKLVLTHNAGQEVVHGYEDFDLQDLETYVDLYEDVATPVHETEVVAGMLNTSSIESDEAAREAVEAYAEAIGVPATDPVRFGAEEVLDAVL
;
A
#
# COMPACT_ATOMS: atom_id res chain seq x y z
N MET A 1 10.11 0.97 -16.56
CA MET A 1 10.93 -0.25 -16.38
C MET A 1 10.32 -1.36 -17.23
N ILE A 2 11.12 -2.12 -17.93
CA ILE A 2 10.62 -3.30 -18.67
C ILE A 2 10.94 -4.48 -17.78
N ALA A 3 9.92 -5.08 -17.18
CA ALA A 3 10.08 -6.31 -16.43
C ALA A 3 10.31 -7.49 -17.39
N ASN A 4 11.12 -8.46 -16.98
CA ASN A 4 11.33 -9.69 -17.75
C ASN A 4 10.10 -10.61 -17.71
N TRP A 5 9.17 -10.37 -16.79
CA TRP A 5 7.92 -11.09 -16.61
C TRP A 5 6.89 -10.17 -15.96
N GLY A 6 5.63 -10.47 -16.10
CA GLY A 6 4.54 -9.72 -15.47
C GLY A 6 3.25 -9.81 -16.29
N ASN A 7 2.12 -9.58 -15.63
CA ASN A 7 0.81 -9.47 -16.23
C ASN A 7 0.32 -8.02 -16.17
N PRO A 8 -0.15 -7.44 -17.28
CA PRO A 8 -0.82 -6.14 -17.25
C PRO A 8 -2.21 -6.32 -16.61
N ILE A 9 -2.28 -6.04 -15.30
CA ILE A 9 -3.49 -6.29 -14.50
C ILE A 9 -4.71 -5.49 -15.01
N ASP A 10 -4.49 -4.37 -15.67
CA ASP A 10 -5.51 -3.55 -16.33
C ASP A 10 -6.20 -4.25 -17.52
N ARG A 11 -5.64 -5.37 -17.99
CA ARG A 11 -6.20 -6.22 -19.05
C ARG A 11 -6.77 -7.53 -18.54
N VAL A 12 -6.63 -7.81 -17.27
CA VAL A 12 -7.19 -8.99 -16.63
C VAL A 12 -8.67 -8.76 -16.35
N VAL A 13 -9.51 -9.72 -16.68
CA VAL A 13 -10.91 -9.67 -16.27
C VAL A 13 -10.97 -9.69 -14.75
N SER A 14 -11.81 -8.84 -14.16
CA SER A 14 -11.85 -8.61 -12.70
C SER A 14 -11.95 -9.92 -11.90
N ASP A 15 -12.71 -10.89 -12.37
CA ASP A 15 -12.88 -12.20 -11.72
C ASP A 15 -11.58 -13.02 -11.62
N PHE A 16 -10.56 -12.66 -12.40
CA PHE A 16 -9.26 -13.35 -12.44
C PHE A 16 -8.11 -12.53 -11.84
N THR A 17 -8.38 -11.35 -11.30
CA THR A 17 -7.32 -10.46 -10.79
C THR A 17 -6.51 -11.14 -9.69
N ALA A 18 -7.16 -11.75 -8.71
CA ALA A 18 -6.48 -12.47 -7.63
C ALA A 18 -5.65 -13.65 -8.17
N GLY A 19 -6.22 -14.49 -9.03
CA GLY A 19 -5.51 -15.61 -9.63
C GLY A 19 -4.32 -15.21 -10.50
N ALA A 20 -4.43 -14.09 -11.24
CA ALA A 20 -3.31 -13.57 -12.03
C ALA A 20 -2.16 -13.04 -11.14
N THR A 21 -2.48 -12.44 -9.99
CA THR A 21 -1.49 -12.01 -9.00
C THR A 21 -0.81 -13.22 -8.35
N GLU A 22 -1.59 -14.21 -7.92
CA GLU A 22 -1.08 -15.46 -7.36
C GLU A 22 -0.15 -16.20 -8.35
N GLU A 23 -0.56 -16.33 -9.64
CA GLU A 23 0.25 -16.96 -10.68
C GLU A 23 1.64 -16.32 -10.79
N MET A 24 1.72 -14.98 -10.78
CA MET A 24 2.99 -14.25 -10.84
C MET A 24 3.89 -14.57 -9.64
N ILE A 25 3.32 -14.65 -8.44
CA ILE A 25 4.07 -14.95 -7.22
C ILE A 25 4.55 -16.40 -7.23
N VAL A 26 3.68 -17.34 -7.57
CA VAL A 26 4.02 -18.78 -7.63
C VAL A 26 5.08 -19.07 -8.70
N GLU A 27 5.04 -18.39 -9.85
CA GLU A 27 6.04 -18.58 -10.90
C GLU A 27 7.45 -18.12 -10.56
N LYS A 28 7.58 -17.09 -9.69
CA LYS A 28 8.84 -16.38 -9.46
C LYS A 28 9.22 -16.20 -7.99
N GLY A 29 8.32 -16.49 -7.07
CA GLY A 29 8.56 -16.26 -5.64
C GLY A 29 9.81 -16.98 -5.12
N ASP A 30 10.00 -18.22 -5.50
CA ASP A 30 11.14 -19.07 -5.06
C ASP A 30 12.51 -18.53 -5.50
N ASP A 31 12.56 -17.61 -6.46
CA ASP A 31 13.80 -16.98 -6.95
C ASP A 31 14.24 -15.78 -6.08
N HIS A 32 13.44 -15.36 -5.07
CA HIS A 32 13.61 -14.12 -4.32
C HIS A 32 13.38 -14.30 -2.81
N ASP A 33 14.19 -13.61 -1.99
CA ASP A 33 14.01 -13.59 -0.53
C ASP A 33 12.82 -12.70 -0.12
N TYR A 34 12.53 -11.66 -0.90
CA TYR A 34 11.44 -10.70 -0.67
C TYR A 34 10.74 -10.34 -1.97
N LEU A 35 9.42 -10.24 -1.91
CA LEU A 35 8.56 -9.79 -3.00
C LEU A 35 7.79 -8.54 -2.55
N PHE A 36 7.97 -7.44 -3.24
CA PHE A 36 7.22 -6.21 -3.02
C PHE A 36 6.11 -6.10 -4.08
N VAL A 37 4.88 -6.16 -3.63
CA VAL A 37 3.69 -6.03 -4.48
C VAL A 37 3.12 -4.63 -4.32
N GLU A 38 3.19 -3.84 -5.40
CA GLU A 38 2.55 -2.52 -5.43
C GLU A 38 1.05 -2.66 -5.69
N GLY A 39 0.23 -2.02 -4.85
CA GLY A 39 -1.21 -1.95 -5.03
C GLY A 39 -1.64 -0.96 -6.11
N GLN A 40 -2.95 -0.80 -6.24
CA GLN A 40 -3.61 0.21 -7.08
C GLN A 40 -4.10 1.37 -6.21
N GLY A 41 -5.22 2.01 -6.54
CA GLY A 41 -5.85 3.01 -5.67
C GLY A 41 -6.27 2.43 -4.32
N ALA A 42 -6.68 3.29 -3.39
CA ALA A 42 -7.13 2.86 -2.08
C ALA A 42 -8.26 1.83 -2.16
N ILE A 43 -8.36 0.96 -1.16
CA ILE A 43 -9.43 -0.03 -1.07
C ILE A 43 -10.84 0.59 -1.04
N THR A 44 -10.96 1.85 -0.63
CA THR A 44 -12.20 2.63 -0.66
C THR A 44 -12.40 3.41 -1.97
N HIS A 45 -11.46 3.30 -2.92
CA HIS A 45 -11.54 4.07 -4.18
C HIS A 45 -12.71 3.59 -5.04
N PRO A 46 -13.65 4.46 -5.47
CA PRO A 46 -14.86 4.05 -6.19
C PRO A 46 -14.63 3.23 -7.46
N ALA A 47 -13.52 3.49 -8.17
CA ALA A 47 -13.21 2.78 -9.42
C ALA A 47 -12.21 1.63 -9.26
N TYR A 48 -11.34 1.65 -8.25
CA TYR A 48 -10.20 0.72 -8.16
C TYR A 48 -10.24 -0.24 -6.97
N SER A 49 -11.20 -0.11 -6.05
CA SER A 49 -11.31 -0.96 -4.86
C SER A 49 -11.29 -2.45 -5.19
N ALA A 50 -12.02 -2.87 -6.22
CA ALA A 50 -12.08 -4.28 -6.61
C ALA A 50 -10.74 -4.84 -7.10
N VAL A 51 -9.93 -4.03 -7.80
CA VAL A 51 -8.59 -4.43 -8.26
C VAL A 51 -7.64 -4.50 -7.08
N THR A 52 -7.67 -3.50 -6.19
CA THR A 52 -6.86 -3.46 -4.97
C THR A 52 -7.14 -4.68 -4.09
N LEU A 53 -8.41 -5.02 -3.87
CA LEU A 53 -8.80 -6.22 -3.12
C LEU A 53 -8.34 -7.51 -3.82
N GLY A 54 -8.44 -7.58 -5.15
CA GLY A 54 -7.97 -8.73 -5.93
C GLY A 54 -6.46 -8.92 -5.84
N ILE A 55 -5.68 -7.84 -5.87
CA ILE A 55 -4.21 -7.89 -5.67
C ILE A 55 -3.89 -8.32 -4.25
N LEU A 56 -4.55 -7.74 -3.24
CA LEU A 56 -4.34 -8.06 -1.83
C LEU A 56 -4.58 -9.55 -1.55
N HIS A 57 -5.72 -10.09 -2.02
CA HIS A 57 -6.07 -11.49 -1.82
C HIS A 57 -5.22 -12.46 -2.65
N GLY A 58 -4.80 -12.05 -3.86
CA GLY A 58 -3.94 -12.87 -4.71
C GLY A 58 -2.48 -12.90 -4.27
N SER A 59 -2.01 -11.83 -3.60
CA SER A 59 -0.65 -11.77 -3.08
C SER A 59 -0.49 -12.43 -1.72
N MET A 60 -1.55 -12.47 -0.89
CA MET A 60 -1.49 -13.02 0.48
C MET A 60 -0.26 -12.52 1.24
N PRO A 61 -0.09 -11.20 1.39
CA PRO A 61 1.15 -10.64 1.92
C PRO A 61 1.33 -10.98 3.41
N ASP A 62 2.55 -11.26 3.83
CA ASP A 62 2.90 -11.41 5.25
C ASP A 62 2.84 -10.08 6.01
N LYS A 63 3.11 -8.97 5.31
CA LYS A 63 3.16 -7.63 5.87
C LYS A 63 2.58 -6.61 4.91
N LEU A 64 1.96 -5.57 5.45
CA LEU A 64 1.42 -4.43 4.71
C LEU A 64 2.21 -3.16 5.02
N VAL A 65 2.39 -2.34 4.01
CA VAL A 65 2.93 -0.97 4.16
C VAL A 65 1.88 0.00 3.66
N LEU A 66 1.34 0.81 4.57
CA LEU A 66 0.34 1.80 4.22
C LEU A 66 1.00 3.03 3.58
N THR A 67 0.54 3.40 2.37
CA THR A 67 1.06 4.58 1.68
C THR A 67 0.02 5.69 1.61
N HIS A 68 0.44 6.94 1.84
CA HIS A 68 -0.46 8.09 1.83
C HIS A 68 0.22 9.33 1.25
N ASN A 69 -0.57 10.28 0.73
CA ASN A 69 -0.10 11.60 0.32
C ASN A 69 -0.43 12.64 1.39
N ALA A 70 0.57 13.36 1.86
CA ALA A 70 0.39 14.39 2.87
C ALA A 70 -0.62 15.47 2.43
N GLY A 71 -1.59 15.73 3.31
CA GLY A 71 -2.64 16.72 3.08
C GLY A 71 -3.73 16.31 2.08
N GLN A 72 -3.79 15.05 1.68
CA GLN A 72 -4.90 14.55 0.84
C GLN A 72 -6.12 14.27 1.72
N GLU A 73 -7.24 14.92 1.42
CA GLU A 73 -8.50 14.81 2.16
C GLU A 73 -9.59 14.05 1.38
N VAL A 74 -9.47 13.99 0.05
CA VAL A 74 -10.45 13.38 -0.85
C VAL A 74 -9.81 12.35 -1.78
N VAL A 75 -10.61 11.45 -2.31
CA VAL A 75 -10.17 10.48 -3.31
C VAL A 75 -9.84 11.22 -4.62
N HIS A 76 -8.63 11.03 -5.14
CA HIS A 76 -8.19 11.69 -6.37
C HIS A 76 -9.12 11.37 -7.55
N GLY A 77 -9.62 12.43 -8.20
CA GLY A 77 -10.58 12.33 -9.31
C GLY A 77 -12.03 12.02 -8.89
N TYR A 78 -12.30 12.01 -7.59
CA TYR A 78 -13.62 11.79 -6.99
C TYR A 78 -13.79 12.72 -5.77
N GLU A 79 -13.82 14.01 -5.99
CA GLU A 79 -13.76 15.06 -4.96
C GLU A 79 -14.96 15.07 -4.02
N ASP A 80 -16.05 14.36 -4.35
CA ASP A 80 -17.23 14.15 -3.50
C ASP A 80 -17.04 12.97 -2.50
N PHE A 81 -15.88 12.29 -2.55
CA PHE A 81 -15.55 11.18 -1.67
C PHE A 81 -14.40 11.56 -0.73
N ASP A 82 -14.74 11.82 0.53
CA ASP A 82 -13.76 12.07 1.58
C ASP A 82 -12.97 10.80 1.90
N LEU A 83 -11.68 10.97 2.20
CA LEU A 83 -10.87 9.91 2.78
C LEU A 83 -11.32 9.67 4.23
N GLN A 84 -11.22 8.43 4.66
CA GLN A 84 -11.46 8.06 6.05
C GLN A 84 -10.24 8.40 6.91
N ASP A 85 -10.40 8.34 8.23
CA ASP A 85 -9.28 8.44 9.17
C ASP A 85 -8.26 7.32 8.90
N LEU A 86 -6.99 7.61 9.13
CA LEU A 86 -5.88 6.68 8.84
C LEU A 86 -5.98 5.37 9.64
N GLU A 87 -6.41 5.44 10.89
CA GLU A 87 -6.68 4.25 11.72
C GLU A 87 -7.74 3.36 11.08
N THR A 88 -8.79 3.94 10.51
CA THR A 88 -9.83 3.19 9.77
C THR A 88 -9.25 2.46 8.55
N TYR A 89 -8.25 3.04 7.87
CA TYR A 89 -7.60 2.34 6.76
C TYR A 89 -6.73 1.18 7.24
N VAL A 90 -6.01 1.32 8.35
CA VAL A 90 -5.25 0.21 8.96
C VAL A 90 -6.18 -0.95 9.24
N ASP A 91 -7.23 -0.71 10.04
CA ASP A 91 -8.22 -1.72 10.39
C ASP A 91 -8.85 -2.38 9.15
N LEU A 92 -9.25 -1.56 8.16
CA LEU A 92 -9.90 -2.06 6.96
C LEU A 92 -9.00 -2.97 6.13
N TYR A 93 -7.72 -2.61 5.93
CA TYR A 93 -6.79 -3.45 5.17
C TYR A 93 -6.50 -4.77 5.90
N GLU A 94 -6.32 -4.73 7.20
CA GLU A 94 -6.11 -5.93 8.03
C GLU A 94 -7.36 -6.82 8.05
N ASP A 95 -8.54 -6.25 8.26
CA ASP A 95 -9.83 -6.96 8.31
C ASP A 95 -10.16 -7.69 6.99
N VAL A 96 -9.82 -7.09 5.83
CA VAL A 96 -10.10 -7.74 4.54
C VAL A 96 -8.99 -8.69 4.09
N ALA A 97 -7.77 -8.56 4.59
CA ALA A 97 -6.66 -9.46 4.29
C ALA A 97 -6.68 -10.71 5.16
N THR A 98 -6.90 -10.57 6.47
CA THR A 98 -6.87 -11.64 7.47
C THR A 98 -7.69 -12.90 7.12
N PRO A 99 -8.88 -12.82 6.47
CA PRO A 99 -9.62 -14.02 6.07
C PRO A 99 -8.91 -14.93 5.08
N VAL A 100 -7.94 -14.42 4.31
CA VAL A 100 -7.15 -15.21 3.35
C VAL A 100 -5.76 -15.53 3.86
N HIS A 101 -5.13 -14.55 4.55
CA HIS A 101 -3.80 -14.71 5.15
C HIS A 101 -3.65 -13.73 6.32
N GLU A 102 -3.17 -14.23 7.46
CA GLU A 102 -2.91 -13.39 8.63
C GLU A 102 -1.79 -12.40 8.30
N THR A 103 -2.11 -11.12 8.36
CA THR A 103 -1.19 -10.03 8.01
C THR A 103 -1.50 -8.78 8.83
N GLU A 104 -0.54 -7.89 8.96
CA GLU A 104 -0.68 -6.62 9.67
C GLU A 104 0.00 -5.48 8.93
N VAL A 105 -0.42 -4.25 9.21
CA VAL A 105 0.27 -3.03 8.76
C VAL A 105 1.46 -2.80 9.67
N VAL A 106 2.67 -2.96 9.15
CA VAL A 106 3.92 -2.88 9.92
C VAL A 106 4.65 -1.55 9.76
N ALA A 107 4.35 -0.81 8.70
CA ALA A 107 4.99 0.47 8.42
C ALA A 107 4.10 1.40 7.58
N GLY A 108 4.43 2.69 7.59
CA GLY A 108 3.84 3.71 6.75
C GLY A 108 4.85 4.38 5.82
N MET A 109 4.39 4.77 4.62
CA MET A 109 5.14 5.62 3.70
C MET A 109 4.31 6.84 3.33
N LEU A 110 4.78 8.03 3.72
CA LEU A 110 4.12 9.30 3.45
C LEU A 110 4.82 10.04 2.32
N ASN A 111 4.11 10.32 1.25
CA ASN A 111 4.60 11.22 0.22
C ASN A 111 4.43 12.66 0.66
N THR A 112 5.54 13.34 0.99
CA THR A 112 5.56 14.74 1.43
C THR A 112 5.97 15.71 0.33
N SER A 113 5.87 15.34 -0.95
CA SER A 113 6.30 16.17 -2.08
C SER A 113 5.58 17.52 -2.18
N SER A 114 4.39 17.65 -1.59
CA SER A 114 3.62 18.89 -1.50
C SER A 114 4.10 19.84 -0.38
N ILE A 115 4.95 19.38 0.52
CA ILE A 115 5.47 20.14 1.67
C ILE A 115 6.83 20.74 1.30
N GLU A 116 6.98 22.06 1.47
CA GLU A 116 8.18 22.76 1.01
C GLU A 116 9.42 22.49 1.89
N SER A 117 9.27 22.51 3.24
CA SER A 117 10.41 22.38 4.15
C SER A 117 10.58 20.96 4.68
N ASP A 118 11.83 20.56 4.89
CA ASP A 118 12.16 19.25 5.48
C ASP A 118 11.69 19.14 6.93
N GLU A 119 11.66 20.26 7.67
CA GLU A 119 11.16 20.32 9.05
C GLU A 119 9.67 20.00 9.10
N ALA A 120 8.85 20.68 8.28
CA ALA A 120 7.43 20.42 8.21
C ALA A 120 7.12 19.01 7.66
N ALA A 121 7.95 18.51 6.73
CA ALA A 121 7.80 17.16 6.22
C ALA A 121 8.07 16.09 7.30
N ARG A 122 9.07 16.30 8.18
CA ARG A 122 9.32 15.41 9.33
C ARG A 122 8.17 15.44 10.33
N GLU A 123 7.66 16.62 10.67
CA GLU A 123 6.48 16.75 11.52
C GLU A 123 5.26 16.01 10.95
N ALA A 124 5.06 16.09 9.63
CA ALA A 124 3.98 15.37 8.96
C ALA A 124 4.17 13.85 9.01
N VAL A 125 5.41 13.36 8.84
CA VAL A 125 5.73 11.93 8.96
C VAL A 125 5.52 11.44 10.40
N GLU A 126 5.95 12.20 11.40
CA GLU A 126 5.74 11.87 12.83
C GLU A 126 4.24 11.79 13.16
N ALA A 127 3.45 12.78 12.71
CA ALA A 127 2.00 12.78 12.90
C ALA A 127 1.32 11.60 12.17
N TYR A 128 1.81 11.24 10.99
CA TYR A 128 1.32 10.09 10.25
C TYR A 128 1.63 8.77 10.97
N ALA A 129 2.87 8.60 11.46
CA ALA A 129 3.27 7.42 12.24
C ALA A 129 2.43 7.27 13.51
N GLU A 130 2.15 8.38 14.22
CA GLU A 130 1.27 8.38 15.39
C GLU A 130 -0.16 7.96 15.04
N ALA A 131 -0.69 8.45 13.91
CA ALA A 131 -2.06 8.16 13.48
C ALA A 131 -2.26 6.70 13.05
N ILE A 132 -1.26 6.06 12.43
CA ILE A 132 -1.33 4.65 12.01
C ILE A 132 -0.77 3.66 13.05
N GLY A 133 -0.14 4.15 14.13
CA GLY A 133 0.38 3.34 15.24
C GLY A 133 1.65 2.52 14.94
N VAL A 134 2.29 2.75 13.80
CA VAL A 134 3.51 2.03 13.35
C VAL A 134 4.56 3.01 12.81
N PRO A 135 5.85 2.62 12.71
CA PRO A 135 6.89 3.48 12.14
C PRO A 135 6.55 3.93 10.72
N ALA A 136 6.87 5.19 10.39
CA ALA A 136 6.65 5.73 9.06
C ALA A 136 7.83 6.60 8.60
N THR A 137 7.95 6.77 7.28
CA THR A 137 8.95 7.65 6.65
C THR A 137 8.44 8.23 5.32
N ASP A 138 9.12 9.25 4.81
CA ASP A 138 9.11 9.57 3.38
C ASP A 138 10.37 8.95 2.75
N PRO A 139 10.26 7.83 2.03
CA PRO A 139 11.44 7.10 1.54
C PRO A 139 12.21 7.86 0.46
N VAL A 140 11.57 8.81 -0.21
CA VAL A 140 12.22 9.65 -1.23
C VAL A 140 13.04 10.78 -0.59
N ARG A 141 12.51 11.36 0.50
CA ARG A 141 13.12 12.52 1.15
C ARG A 141 14.10 12.15 2.26
N PHE A 142 13.79 11.10 3.03
CA PHE A 142 14.53 10.75 4.25
C PHE A 142 15.16 9.34 4.22
N GLY A 143 14.86 8.54 3.17
CA GLY A 143 15.29 7.14 3.13
C GLY A 143 14.30 6.20 3.82
N ALA A 144 14.59 4.90 3.78
CA ALA A 144 13.72 3.86 4.29
C ALA A 144 14.26 3.19 5.59
N GLU A 145 15.39 3.65 6.09
CA GLU A 145 16.10 3.01 7.20
C GLU A 145 15.25 2.90 8.47
N GLU A 146 14.39 3.90 8.74
CA GLU A 146 13.55 3.93 9.94
C GLU A 146 12.45 2.85 9.95
N VAL A 147 12.05 2.37 8.78
CA VAL A 147 10.99 1.35 8.64
C VAL A 147 11.52 -0.01 8.22
N LEU A 148 12.80 -0.10 7.87
CA LEU A 148 13.39 -1.30 7.28
C LEU A 148 13.27 -2.52 8.18
N ASP A 149 13.55 -2.39 9.48
CA ASP A 149 13.50 -3.48 10.45
C ASP A 149 12.06 -4.01 10.67
N ALA A 150 11.05 -3.18 10.44
CA ALA A 150 9.64 -3.60 10.52
C ALA A 150 9.19 -4.30 9.24
N VAL A 151 9.70 -3.87 8.08
CA VAL A 151 9.31 -4.40 6.77
C VAL A 151 10.00 -5.72 6.45
N LEU A 152 11.28 -5.88 6.78
CA LEU A 152 12.08 -7.10 6.51
C LEU A 152 12.11 -8.03 7.71
#